data_fb4bba69244300d210f0616f5a16eb2b
#
_entry.id   fb4bba69244300d210f0616f5a16eb2b
#
_cell.length_a   1.000
_cell.length_b   1.000
_cell.length_c   1.000
_cell.angle_alpha   90.00
_cell.angle_beta   90.00
_cell.angle_gamma   90.00
#
_symmetry.space_group_name_H-M   'P 1'
#
loop_
_entity.id
_entity.type
_entity.pdbx_description
1 polymer ?
#
loop_
_entity_poly.entity_id
_entity_poly.type
_entity_poly.pdbx_seq_one_letter_code
_entity_poly.pdbx_strand_id
1 'polypeptide(L)'
;FWRPEEVSLQKDRADYQTLRPEQKHIFTSNLKYQIMLDSVQGRAPGMAFLPYCSLPELEACMEVWSFMEMIHSRSYTYVIKNVYPDPSEVFDTIIKDDRILQRASTVTESYDDFINSAQLWGTGNMWRDEFRGSPTAEWEMMDVKRKLYRAVANVNILEGIRFYVSFACSFAFGELKLMEGSAKIISLIARDENQHLAITQNILNKWRRGDDPDMVKIMKEEEQWTYAMFDRCVNEEKLWAEYLFKDGSMIGLNDKLLQQYVEWIANRRMKSIGLKPVYDIPAKNNPLPWTEHWISSKGLQVAPQETEVESYIVGGIKQDVKQDTFAGFKL
;
A
#
# COMPACT_ATOMS: atom_id res chain seq x y z
N PHE A 1 -12.31 9.69 9.96
CA PHE A 1 -11.01 9.84 9.27
C PHE A 1 -10.05 10.60 10.18
N TRP A 2 -8.81 10.16 10.18
CA TRP A 2 -7.74 10.87 10.87
C TRP A 2 -7.14 11.96 9.97
N ARG A 3 -6.48 12.94 10.60
CA ARG A 3 -5.80 14.03 9.89
C ARG A 3 -4.41 14.21 10.48
N PRO A 4 -3.38 14.44 9.65
CA PRO A 4 -2.01 14.59 10.13
C PRO A 4 -1.84 15.74 11.12
N GLU A 5 -2.66 16.79 11.01
CA GLU A 5 -2.63 17.96 11.89
C GLU A 5 -3.03 17.63 13.34
N GLU A 6 -3.60 16.47 13.61
CA GLU A 6 -3.91 15.99 14.96
C GLU A 6 -2.65 15.51 15.71
N VAL A 7 -1.54 15.31 14.99
CA VAL A 7 -0.26 14.89 15.54
C VAL A 7 0.71 16.07 15.60
N SER A 8 1.21 16.40 16.79
CA SER A 8 2.21 17.46 16.95
C SER A 8 3.59 17.00 16.47
N LEU A 9 4.25 17.82 15.66
CA LEU A 9 5.60 17.61 15.15
C LEU A 9 6.65 18.58 15.75
N GLN A 10 6.31 19.28 16.82
CA GLN A 10 7.25 20.23 17.45
C GLN A 10 8.49 19.53 17.97
N LYS A 11 8.31 18.38 18.62
CA LYS A 11 9.43 17.54 19.07
C LYS A 11 10.25 17.04 17.90
N ASP A 12 9.61 16.57 16.83
CA ASP A 12 10.27 16.04 15.65
C ASP A 12 11.18 17.08 14.98
N ARG A 13 10.74 18.34 14.93
CA ARG A 13 11.56 19.45 14.42
C ARG A 13 12.84 19.65 15.24
N ALA A 14 12.73 19.56 16.57
CA ALA A 14 13.90 19.66 17.46
C ALA A 14 14.80 18.41 17.34
N ASP A 15 14.20 17.23 17.31
CA ASP A 15 14.92 15.97 17.12
C ASP A 15 15.72 15.96 15.82
N TYR A 16 15.09 16.36 14.71
CA TYR A 16 15.73 16.36 13.38
C TYR A 16 17.01 17.20 13.34
N GLN A 17 17.05 18.33 14.05
CA GLN A 17 18.24 19.16 14.12
C GLN A 17 19.41 18.44 14.80
N THR A 18 19.12 17.58 15.77
CA THR A 18 20.11 16.85 16.58
C THR A 18 20.44 15.46 16.05
N LEU A 19 19.69 14.97 15.04
CA LEU A 19 20.00 13.70 14.40
C LEU A 19 21.41 13.70 13.81
N ARG A 20 22.11 12.58 13.97
CA ARG A 20 23.40 12.34 13.31
C ARG A 20 23.24 12.30 11.80
N PRO A 21 24.29 12.60 11.01
CA PRO A 21 24.22 12.63 9.54
C PRO A 21 23.62 11.36 8.92
N GLU A 22 24.02 10.17 9.40
CA GLU A 22 23.50 8.89 8.94
C GLU A 22 22.02 8.71 9.27
N GLN A 23 21.55 9.18 10.42
CA GLN A 23 20.14 9.16 10.80
C GLN A 23 19.31 10.10 9.91
N LYS A 24 19.82 11.30 9.62
CA LYS A 24 19.17 12.23 8.67
C LYS A 24 19.07 11.62 7.30
N HIS A 25 20.13 10.94 6.84
CA HIS A 25 20.14 10.24 5.57
C HIS A 25 19.04 9.16 5.52
N ILE A 26 18.98 8.29 6.53
CA ILE A 26 17.96 7.23 6.62
C ILE A 26 16.55 7.83 6.63
N PHE A 27 16.29 8.79 7.51
CA PHE A 27 14.97 9.41 7.65
C PHE A 27 14.50 10.08 6.35
N THR A 28 15.36 10.94 5.76
CA THR A 28 15.02 11.71 4.56
C THR A 28 14.87 10.82 3.33
N SER A 29 15.77 9.86 3.12
CA SER A 29 15.70 8.95 1.97
C SER A 29 14.46 8.07 2.05
N ASN A 30 14.15 7.55 3.24
CA ASN A 30 12.96 6.75 3.46
C ASN A 30 11.67 7.54 3.24
N LEU A 31 11.60 8.78 3.74
CA LEU A 31 10.45 9.67 3.52
C LEU A 31 10.23 9.98 2.03
N LYS A 32 11.30 10.29 1.29
CA LYS A 32 11.25 10.50 -0.18
C LYS A 32 10.71 9.27 -0.90
N TYR A 33 11.14 8.09 -0.48
CA TYR A 33 10.69 6.83 -1.05
C TYR A 33 9.18 6.62 -0.83
N GLN A 34 8.69 6.81 0.39
CA GLN A 34 7.26 6.73 0.72
C GLN A 34 6.44 7.71 -0.12
N ILE A 35 6.85 8.97 -0.21
CA ILE A 35 6.18 9.99 -1.01
C ILE A 35 6.06 9.56 -2.47
N MET A 36 7.11 9.01 -3.05
CA MET A 36 7.11 8.61 -4.46
C MET A 36 6.16 7.44 -4.70
N LEU A 37 6.16 6.43 -3.81
CA LEU A 37 5.25 5.30 -3.93
C LEU A 37 3.78 5.73 -3.82
N ASP A 38 3.43 6.54 -2.82
CA ASP A 38 2.06 7.05 -2.63
C ASP A 38 1.64 8.02 -3.75
N SER A 39 2.58 8.73 -4.36
CA SER A 39 2.28 9.56 -5.53
C SER A 39 1.81 8.76 -6.74
N VAL A 40 2.34 7.54 -6.91
CA VAL A 40 1.89 6.59 -7.93
C VAL A 40 0.57 5.95 -7.49
N GLN A 41 0.55 5.44 -6.27
CA GLN A 41 -0.58 4.68 -5.73
C GLN A 41 -1.84 5.54 -5.54
N GLY A 42 -1.69 6.82 -5.18
CA GLY A 42 -2.81 7.71 -4.87
C GLY A 42 -3.79 7.98 -6.01
N ARG A 43 -3.38 7.75 -7.25
CA ARG A 43 -4.24 7.93 -8.44
C ARG A 43 -4.62 6.62 -9.10
N ALA A 44 -3.75 5.64 -9.00
CA ALA A 44 -3.81 4.47 -9.84
C ALA A 44 -5.03 3.55 -9.57
N PRO A 45 -5.43 3.24 -8.34
CA PRO A 45 -6.62 2.41 -8.12
C PRO A 45 -7.90 3.02 -8.69
N GLY A 46 -8.11 4.31 -8.51
CA GLY A 46 -9.25 5.04 -9.06
C GLY A 46 -9.26 5.09 -10.59
N MET A 47 -8.09 5.25 -11.21
CA MET A 47 -7.99 5.31 -12.68
C MET A 47 -8.00 3.92 -13.32
N ALA A 48 -7.35 2.95 -12.69
CA ALA A 48 -7.16 1.62 -13.26
C ALA A 48 -8.30 0.67 -12.93
N PHE A 49 -8.75 0.61 -11.68
CA PHE A 49 -9.69 -0.43 -11.26
C PHE A 49 -11.14 0.04 -11.17
N LEU A 50 -11.37 1.27 -10.70
CA LEU A 50 -12.72 1.80 -10.51
C LEU A 50 -13.62 1.70 -11.76
N PRO A 51 -13.15 2.04 -12.99
CA PRO A 51 -13.98 1.94 -14.19
C PRO A 51 -14.43 0.52 -14.57
N TYR A 52 -13.80 -0.50 -13.97
CA TYR A 52 -14.05 -1.91 -14.26
C TYR A 52 -14.67 -2.67 -13.07
N CYS A 53 -15.02 -1.96 -12.00
CA CYS A 53 -15.76 -2.53 -10.88
C CYS A 53 -17.21 -2.73 -11.28
N SER A 54 -17.69 -3.99 -11.20
CA SER A 54 -19.10 -4.34 -11.48
C SER A 54 -19.93 -4.48 -10.21
N LEU A 55 -19.30 -4.43 -9.03
CA LEU A 55 -19.94 -4.53 -7.72
C LEU A 55 -19.88 -3.18 -7.02
N PRO A 56 -21.02 -2.59 -6.62
CA PRO A 56 -21.06 -1.30 -5.92
C PRO A 56 -20.20 -1.27 -4.64
N GLU A 57 -20.11 -2.39 -3.93
CA GLU A 57 -19.29 -2.50 -2.73
C GLU A 57 -17.80 -2.40 -3.06
N LEU A 58 -17.37 -2.96 -4.19
CA LEU A 58 -15.98 -2.86 -4.63
C LEU A 58 -15.67 -1.46 -5.15
N GLU A 59 -16.60 -0.84 -5.88
CA GLU A 59 -16.51 0.55 -6.33
C GLU A 59 -16.31 1.48 -5.12
N ALA A 60 -17.17 1.38 -4.10
CA ALA A 60 -17.03 2.13 -2.86
C ALA A 60 -15.67 1.91 -2.16
N CYS A 61 -15.16 0.67 -2.16
CA CYS A 61 -13.83 0.37 -1.64
C CYS A 61 -12.72 1.11 -2.41
N MET A 62 -12.79 1.19 -3.74
CA MET A 62 -11.80 1.87 -4.57
C MET A 62 -11.82 3.39 -4.34
N GLU A 63 -13.00 3.99 -4.16
CA GLU A 63 -13.13 5.41 -3.85
C GLU A 63 -12.56 5.75 -2.47
N VAL A 64 -12.88 4.94 -1.45
CA VAL A 64 -12.32 5.10 -0.11
C VAL A 64 -10.82 4.91 -0.11
N TRP A 65 -10.30 3.95 -0.86
CA TRP A 65 -8.86 3.75 -1.04
C TRP A 65 -8.19 5.02 -1.59
N SER A 66 -8.69 5.55 -2.69
CA SER A 66 -8.15 6.79 -3.28
C SER A 66 -8.21 7.98 -2.30
N PHE A 67 -9.24 8.04 -1.46
CA PHE A 67 -9.35 9.06 -0.42
C PHE A 67 -8.29 8.88 0.69
N MET A 68 -8.02 7.64 1.13
CA MET A 68 -6.97 7.35 2.12
C MET A 68 -5.59 7.75 1.60
N GLU A 69 -5.29 7.45 0.34
CA GLU A 69 -4.03 7.86 -0.31
C GLU A 69 -3.84 9.39 -0.36
N MET A 70 -4.94 10.15 -0.50
CA MET A 70 -4.87 11.61 -0.38
C MET A 70 -4.49 12.06 1.02
N ILE A 71 -4.97 11.36 2.08
CA ILE A 71 -4.57 11.63 3.46
C ILE A 71 -3.09 11.32 3.64
N HIS A 72 -2.59 10.22 3.07
CA HIS A 72 -1.18 9.83 3.12
C HIS A 72 -0.29 10.90 2.47
N SER A 73 -0.60 11.30 1.24
CA SER A 73 0.13 12.36 0.53
C SER A 73 0.16 13.68 1.30
N ARG A 74 -0.97 14.09 1.86
CA ARG A 74 -1.06 15.26 2.73
C ARG A 74 -0.21 15.11 3.99
N SER A 75 -0.14 13.91 4.55
CA SER A 75 0.62 13.61 5.76
C SER A 75 2.11 13.78 5.56
N TYR A 76 2.66 13.29 4.45
CA TYR A 76 4.06 13.52 4.10
C TYR A 76 4.38 15.00 3.90
N THR A 77 3.49 15.72 3.22
CA THR A 77 3.62 17.18 3.06
C THR A 77 3.63 17.88 4.41
N TYR A 78 2.77 17.45 5.33
CA TYR A 78 2.71 17.98 6.68
C TYR A 78 4.00 17.72 7.46
N VAL A 79 4.54 16.49 7.39
CA VAL A 79 5.82 16.13 8.01
C VAL A 79 6.95 17.01 7.47
N ILE A 80 7.08 17.12 6.14
CA ILE A 80 8.16 17.90 5.53
C ILE A 80 8.09 19.36 5.95
N LYS A 81 6.93 19.98 5.88
CA LYS A 81 6.76 21.40 6.21
C LYS A 81 7.01 21.71 7.69
N ASN A 82 6.81 20.77 8.59
CA ASN A 82 6.98 20.99 10.02
C ASN A 82 8.35 20.56 10.55
N VAL A 83 9.01 19.60 9.91
CA VAL A 83 10.28 19.03 10.37
C VAL A 83 11.49 19.73 9.75
N TYR A 84 11.45 19.97 8.43
CA TYR A 84 12.60 20.50 7.69
C TYR A 84 12.67 22.03 7.77
N PRO A 85 13.89 22.60 7.95
CA PRO A 85 14.09 24.03 7.85
C PRO A 85 13.72 24.59 6.47
N ASP A 86 14.09 23.87 5.42
CA ASP A 86 13.72 24.16 4.04
C ASP A 86 13.06 22.93 3.39
N PRO A 87 11.73 22.95 3.22
CA PRO A 87 10.98 21.87 2.58
C PRO A 87 11.40 21.58 1.13
N SER A 88 11.96 22.55 0.41
CA SER A 88 12.37 22.39 -0.99
C SER A 88 13.52 21.40 -1.15
N GLU A 89 14.41 21.30 -0.16
CA GLU A 89 15.49 20.31 -0.13
C GLU A 89 14.99 18.87 -0.30
N VAL A 90 13.78 18.60 0.18
CA VAL A 90 13.16 17.27 0.03
C VAL A 90 12.40 17.19 -1.29
N PHE A 91 11.44 18.10 -1.53
CA PHE A 91 10.56 18.04 -2.69
C PHE A 91 11.31 18.09 -4.03
N ASP A 92 12.29 18.99 -4.16
CA ASP A 92 13.03 19.19 -5.42
C ASP A 92 14.02 18.06 -5.73
N THR A 93 14.19 17.12 -4.81
CA THR A 93 15.17 16.05 -4.93
C THR A 93 14.58 14.63 -4.96
N ILE A 94 13.28 14.48 -4.80
CA ILE A 94 12.61 13.16 -4.88
C ILE A 94 12.84 12.53 -6.25
N ILE A 95 12.54 13.27 -7.31
CA ILE A 95 12.64 12.80 -8.70
C ILE A 95 14.08 12.76 -9.24
N LYS A 96 15.06 13.15 -8.43
CA LYS A 96 16.48 13.11 -8.81
C LYS A 96 17.19 11.83 -8.35
N ASP A 97 16.53 11.00 -7.55
CA ASP A 97 17.08 9.73 -7.09
C ASP A 97 16.58 8.59 -7.98
N ASP A 98 17.45 8.12 -8.87
CA ASP A 98 17.15 7.04 -9.81
C ASP A 98 16.74 5.74 -9.10
N ARG A 99 17.22 5.50 -7.87
CA ARG A 99 16.85 4.33 -7.08
C ARG A 99 15.38 4.36 -6.68
N ILE A 100 14.87 5.55 -6.34
CA ILE A 100 13.46 5.76 -6.00
C ILE A 100 12.61 5.61 -7.27
N LEU A 101 13.01 6.26 -8.37
CA LEU A 101 12.30 6.20 -9.64
C LEU A 101 12.20 4.77 -10.18
N GLN A 102 13.28 4.02 -10.15
CA GLN A 102 13.31 2.63 -10.62
C GLN A 102 12.34 1.73 -9.85
N ARG A 103 12.16 1.94 -8.54
CA ARG A 103 11.20 1.18 -7.73
C ARG A 103 9.76 1.53 -8.05
N ALA A 104 9.50 2.79 -8.31
CA ALA A 104 8.18 3.25 -8.69
C ALA A 104 7.78 2.78 -10.09
N SER A 105 8.73 2.68 -11.03
CA SER A 105 8.47 2.34 -12.43
C SER A 105 7.79 0.99 -12.60
N THR A 106 8.19 -0.02 -11.83
CA THR A 106 7.61 -1.37 -11.91
C THR A 106 6.10 -1.38 -11.67
N VAL A 107 5.64 -0.57 -10.71
CA VAL A 107 4.21 -0.45 -10.39
C VAL A 107 3.50 0.37 -11.45
N THR A 108 4.10 1.50 -11.85
CA THR A 108 3.58 2.37 -12.90
C THR A 108 3.39 1.62 -14.22
N GLU A 109 4.39 0.87 -14.66
CA GLU A 109 4.33 0.05 -15.88
C GLU A 109 3.15 -0.93 -15.87
N SER A 110 2.90 -1.59 -14.74
CA SER A 110 1.79 -2.53 -14.62
C SER A 110 0.43 -1.86 -14.70
N TYR A 111 0.29 -0.67 -14.15
CA TYR A 111 -0.93 0.12 -14.27
C TYR A 111 -1.14 0.62 -15.69
N ASP A 112 -0.09 1.17 -16.32
CA ASP A 112 -0.15 1.69 -17.68
C ASP A 112 -0.48 0.58 -18.68
N ASP A 113 0.13 -0.59 -18.54
CA ASP A 113 -0.16 -1.76 -19.38
C ASP A 113 -1.61 -2.19 -19.26
N PHE A 114 -2.16 -2.23 -18.06
CA PHE A 114 -3.56 -2.58 -17.86
C PHE A 114 -4.49 -1.50 -18.41
N ILE A 115 -4.29 -0.23 -18.05
CA ILE A 115 -5.14 0.91 -18.48
C ILE A 115 -5.17 0.97 -20.01
N ASN A 116 -4.01 0.93 -20.66
CA ASN A 116 -3.91 1.01 -22.12
C ASN A 116 -4.64 -0.16 -22.78
N SER A 117 -4.44 -1.38 -22.31
CA SER A 117 -5.08 -2.56 -22.85
C SER A 117 -6.60 -2.54 -22.68
N ALA A 118 -7.07 -2.13 -21.49
CA ALA A 118 -8.49 -2.04 -21.19
C ALA A 118 -9.20 -0.93 -22.00
N GLN A 119 -8.53 0.21 -22.20
CA GLN A 119 -9.05 1.30 -23.05
C GLN A 119 -9.12 0.89 -24.52
N LEU A 120 -8.07 0.24 -25.05
CA LEU A 120 -8.07 -0.27 -26.42
C LEU A 120 -9.16 -1.30 -26.65
N TRP A 121 -9.36 -2.20 -25.69
CA TRP A 121 -10.44 -3.18 -25.75
C TRP A 121 -11.82 -2.51 -25.70
N GLY A 122 -12.02 -1.53 -24.81
CA GLY A 122 -13.27 -0.77 -24.67
C GLY A 122 -13.62 0.02 -25.93
N THR A 123 -12.66 0.75 -26.50
CA THR A 123 -12.86 1.51 -27.74
C THR A 123 -13.08 0.59 -28.95
N GLY A 124 -12.38 -0.53 -29.02
CA GLY A 124 -12.57 -1.54 -30.06
C GLY A 124 -13.98 -2.14 -30.03
N ASN A 125 -14.55 -2.36 -28.85
CA ASN A 125 -15.91 -2.91 -28.73
C ASN A 125 -17.03 -1.96 -29.14
N MET A 126 -16.82 -0.65 -29.03
CA MET A 126 -17.81 0.33 -29.55
C MET A 126 -18.03 0.22 -31.07
N TRP A 127 -17.03 -0.28 -31.79
CA TRP A 127 -17.07 -0.44 -33.25
C TRP A 127 -17.30 -1.89 -33.71
N ARG A 128 -17.28 -2.86 -32.78
CA ARG A 128 -17.24 -4.30 -33.06
C ARG A 128 -18.49 -5.09 -32.67
N ASP A 129 -19.67 -4.49 -32.65
CA ASP A 129 -20.90 -5.26 -32.41
C ASP A 129 -21.07 -6.43 -33.41
N GLU A 130 -20.44 -6.34 -34.59
CA GLU A 130 -20.42 -7.39 -35.60
C GLU A 130 -19.40 -8.53 -35.31
N PHE A 131 -18.48 -8.36 -34.34
CA PHE A 131 -17.37 -9.29 -34.08
C PHE A 131 -17.40 -9.95 -32.68
N ARG A 132 -18.49 -9.81 -31.94
CA ARG A 132 -18.67 -10.50 -30.66
C ARG A 132 -18.58 -12.00 -30.86
N GLY A 133 -17.64 -12.67 -30.14
CA GLY A 133 -17.40 -14.11 -30.23
C GLY A 133 -16.36 -14.51 -31.28
N SER A 134 -15.61 -13.56 -31.86
CA SER A 134 -14.47 -13.92 -32.68
C SER A 134 -13.28 -14.40 -31.80
N PRO A 135 -12.44 -15.32 -32.27
CA PRO A 135 -11.23 -15.73 -31.53
C PRO A 135 -10.31 -14.58 -31.17
N THR A 136 -10.30 -13.50 -31.96
CA THR A 136 -9.53 -12.29 -31.70
C THR A 136 -10.08 -11.53 -30.49
N ALA A 137 -11.41 -11.41 -30.37
CA ALA A 137 -12.05 -10.74 -29.23
C ALA A 137 -11.83 -11.51 -27.91
N GLU A 138 -11.86 -12.83 -27.95
CA GLU A 138 -11.54 -13.70 -26.81
C GLU A 138 -10.09 -13.53 -26.37
N TRP A 139 -9.15 -13.51 -27.33
CA TRP A 139 -7.73 -13.31 -27.04
C TRP A 139 -7.47 -11.92 -26.43
N GLU A 140 -8.07 -10.88 -26.97
CA GLU A 140 -7.96 -9.52 -26.45
C GLU A 140 -8.51 -9.43 -25.00
N MET A 141 -9.64 -10.06 -24.70
CA MET A 141 -10.19 -10.13 -23.34
C MET A 141 -9.27 -10.87 -22.38
N MET A 142 -8.67 -11.98 -22.81
CA MET A 142 -7.71 -12.73 -21.99
C MET A 142 -6.45 -11.91 -21.71
N ASP A 143 -5.99 -11.08 -22.66
CA ASP A 143 -4.86 -10.19 -22.46
C ASP A 143 -5.18 -9.09 -21.45
N VAL A 144 -6.36 -8.46 -21.54
CA VAL A 144 -6.83 -7.47 -20.54
C VAL A 144 -6.91 -8.09 -19.14
N LYS A 145 -7.49 -9.28 -19.01
CA LYS A 145 -7.57 -9.99 -17.72
C LYS A 145 -6.18 -10.34 -17.18
N ARG A 146 -5.24 -10.74 -18.04
CA ARG A 146 -3.86 -11.01 -17.64
C ARG A 146 -3.17 -9.76 -17.10
N LYS A 147 -3.33 -8.63 -17.77
CA LYS A 147 -2.76 -7.35 -17.32
C LYS A 147 -3.42 -6.85 -16.04
N LEU A 148 -4.73 -7.04 -15.88
CA LEU A 148 -5.42 -6.79 -14.62
C LEU A 148 -4.83 -7.63 -13.48
N TYR A 149 -4.62 -8.93 -13.70
CA TYR A 149 -3.97 -9.80 -12.72
C TYR A 149 -2.59 -9.26 -12.32
N ARG A 150 -1.76 -8.91 -13.31
CA ARG A 150 -0.41 -8.36 -13.07
C ARG A 150 -0.45 -7.06 -12.29
N ALA A 151 -1.37 -6.15 -12.61
CA ALA A 151 -1.54 -4.90 -11.88
C ALA A 151 -1.94 -5.15 -10.41
N VAL A 152 -2.96 -5.98 -10.16
CA VAL A 152 -3.40 -6.30 -8.79
C VAL A 152 -2.32 -7.02 -7.99
N ALA A 153 -1.55 -7.93 -8.62
CA ALA A 153 -0.43 -8.63 -7.97
C ALA A 153 0.71 -7.66 -7.61
N ASN A 154 1.06 -6.72 -8.51
CA ASN A 154 2.07 -5.71 -8.23
C ASN A 154 1.65 -4.74 -7.12
N VAL A 155 0.39 -4.34 -7.09
CA VAL A 155 -0.14 -3.50 -6.00
C VAL A 155 -0.09 -4.27 -4.68
N ASN A 156 -0.45 -5.55 -4.66
CA ASN A 156 -0.34 -6.38 -3.47
C ASN A 156 1.11 -6.48 -2.96
N ILE A 157 2.09 -6.54 -3.87
CA ILE A 157 3.53 -6.51 -3.52
C ILE A 157 3.94 -5.14 -2.98
N LEU A 158 3.50 -4.05 -3.61
CA LEU A 158 3.75 -2.68 -3.16
C LEU A 158 3.24 -2.48 -1.73
N GLU A 159 1.94 -2.68 -1.52
CA GLU A 159 1.27 -2.50 -0.24
C GLU A 159 1.77 -3.47 0.84
N GLY A 160 2.11 -4.69 0.44
CA GLY A 160 2.46 -5.77 1.35
C GLY A 160 3.94 -5.88 1.70
N ILE A 161 4.85 -5.34 0.89
CA ILE A 161 6.30 -5.46 1.10
C ILE A 161 6.96 -4.09 1.13
N ARG A 162 6.90 -3.30 0.04
CA ARG A 162 7.65 -2.05 -0.07
C ARG A 162 7.31 -1.06 1.05
N PHE A 163 6.03 -0.85 1.30
CA PHE A 163 5.61 0.02 2.40
C PHE A 163 5.99 -0.53 3.76
N TYR A 164 5.84 -1.83 4.01
CA TYR A 164 6.19 -2.41 5.30
C TYR A 164 7.69 -2.33 5.62
N VAL A 165 8.55 -2.48 4.61
CA VAL A 165 9.99 -2.27 4.73
C VAL A 165 10.30 -0.82 5.08
N SER A 166 9.64 0.10 4.39
CA SER A 166 9.75 1.53 4.61
C SER A 166 9.20 1.94 6.00
N PHE A 167 8.06 1.40 6.42
CA PHE A 167 7.50 1.65 7.74
C PHE A 167 8.42 1.21 8.86
N ALA A 168 9.09 0.06 8.73
CA ALA A 168 10.07 -0.40 9.71
C ALA A 168 11.18 0.63 9.96
N CYS A 169 11.65 1.31 8.91
CA CYS A 169 12.64 2.38 9.07
C CYS A 169 12.10 3.57 9.88
N SER A 170 10.85 3.97 9.63
CA SER A 170 10.21 5.07 10.37
C SER A 170 9.94 4.68 11.83
N PHE A 171 9.48 3.46 12.08
CA PHE A 171 9.21 2.98 13.43
C PHE A 171 10.48 2.80 14.26
N ALA A 172 11.62 2.49 13.64
CA ALA A 172 12.90 2.41 14.34
C ALA A 172 13.27 3.75 15.03
N PHE A 173 12.92 4.89 14.43
CA PHE A 173 13.07 6.18 15.08
C PHE A 173 12.15 6.29 16.31
N GLY A 174 10.90 5.87 16.18
CA GLY A 174 9.94 5.87 17.31
C GLY A 174 10.41 5.00 18.49
N GLU A 175 11.00 3.81 18.21
CA GLU A 175 11.61 2.96 19.24
C GLU A 175 12.76 3.66 20.01
N LEU A 176 13.48 4.54 19.33
CA LEU A 176 14.55 5.36 19.94
C LEU A 176 14.03 6.65 20.60
N LYS A 177 12.72 6.84 20.66
CA LYS A 177 12.11 8.08 21.14
C LYS A 177 12.51 9.33 20.34
N LEU A 178 12.84 9.14 19.08
CA LEU A 178 13.16 10.17 18.10
C LEU A 178 12.05 10.23 17.05
N MET A 179 11.76 11.42 16.50
CA MET A 179 10.78 11.58 15.43
C MET A 179 9.43 10.87 15.72
N GLU A 180 9.00 10.91 16.98
CA GLU A 180 7.83 10.15 17.47
C GLU A 180 6.52 10.57 16.80
N GLY A 181 6.36 11.86 16.48
CA GLY A 181 5.21 12.35 15.74
C GLY A 181 5.15 11.81 14.31
N SER A 182 6.29 11.82 13.62
CA SER A 182 6.42 11.21 12.29
C SER A 182 6.14 9.71 12.35
N ALA A 183 6.72 8.99 13.30
CA ALA A 183 6.46 7.56 13.48
C ALA A 183 4.96 7.28 13.76
N LYS A 184 4.29 8.15 14.52
CA LYS A 184 2.84 8.06 14.78
C LYS A 184 2.03 8.26 13.50
N ILE A 185 2.34 9.28 12.70
CA ILE A 185 1.68 9.49 11.41
C ILE A 185 1.86 8.27 10.51
N ILE A 186 3.09 7.74 10.39
CA ILE A 186 3.35 6.54 9.60
C ILE A 186 2.60 5.31 10.14
N SER A 187 2.38 5.20 11.45
CA SER A 187 1.56 4.11 12.00
C SER A 187 0.08 4.21 11.63
N LEU A 188 -0.44 5.43 11.46
CA LEU A 188 -1.81 5.64 10.96
C LEU A 188 -1.91 5.28 9.47
N ILE A 189 -0.91 5.65 8.68
CA ILE A 189 -0.79 5.24 7.27
C ILE A 189 -0.73 3.70 7.19
N ALA A 190 0.15 3.05 7.94
CA ALA A 190 0.29 1.59 7.94
C ALA A 190 -1.01 0.85 8.30
N ARG A 191 -1.86 1.45 9.14
CA ARG A 191 -3.20 0.92 9.45
C ARG A 191 -4.10 0.92 8.20
N ASP A 192 -4.05 1.99 7.42
CA ASP A 192 -4.84 2.11 6.20
C ASP A 192 -4.31 1.15 5.13
N GLU A 193 -2.98 1.02 5.00
CA GLU A 193 -2.34 0.06 4.08
C GLU A 193 -2.70 -1.41 4.37
N ASN A 194 -3.00 -1.75 5.62
CA ASN A 194 -3.55 -3.06 5.94
C ASN A 194 -4.89 -3.34 5.24
N GLN A 195 -5.71 -2.30 5.02
CA GLN A 195 -6.99 -2.44 4.33
C GLN A 195 -6.77 -2.58 2.82
N HIS A 196 -5.89 -1.78 2.22
CA HIS A 196 -5.52 -1.85 0.81
C HIS A 196 -4.95 -3.24 0.47
N LEU A 197 -4.06 -3.73 1.31
CA LEU A 197 -3.51 -5.08 1.19
C LEU A 197 -4.60 -6.15 1.30
N ALA A 198 -5.55 -6.00 2.22
CA ALA A 198 -6.65 -6.95 2.40
C ALA A 198 -7.56 -6.99 1.16
N ILE A 199 -7.84 -5.84 0.52
CA ILE A 199 -8.63 -5.75 -0.70
C ILE A 199 -7.96 -6.55 -1.81
N THR A 200 -6.69 -6.28 -2.11
CA THR A 200 -5.95 -6.96 -3.18
C THR A 200 -5.78 -8.46 -2.91
N GLN A 201 -5.50 -8.85 -1.67
CA GLN A 201 -5.44 -10.27 -1.27
C GLN A 201 -6.79 -10.96 -1.45
N ASN A 202 -7.88 -10.29 -1.11
CA ASN A 202 -9.23 -10.85 -1.27
C ASN A 202 -9.55 -11.08 -2.75
N ILE A 203 -9.25 -10.10 -3.62
CA ILE A 203 -9.44 -10.22 -5.07
C ILE A 203 -8.65 -11.41 -5.61
N LEU A 204 -7.34 -11.49 -5.34
CA LEU A 204 -6.48 -12.59 -5.80
C LEU A 204 -6.96 -13.96 -5.28
N ASN A 205 -7.40 -14.04 -4.03
CA ASN A 205 -7.92 -15.27 -3.46
C ASN A 205 -9.28 -15.68 -4.03
N LYS A 206 -10.16 -14.73 -4.37
CA LYS A 206 -11.42 -15.02 -5.06
C LYS A 206 -11.16 -15.60 -6.45
N TRP A 207 -10.29 -15.00 -7.24
CA TRP A 207 -9.90 -15.54 -8.53
C TRP A 207 -9.31 -16.95 -8.41
N ARG A 208 -8.41 -17.17 -7.46
CA ARG A 208 -7.81 -18.48 -7.21
C ARG A 208 -8.84 -19.55 -6.83
N ARG A 209 -9.94 -19.18 -6.16
CA ARG A 209 -11.02 -20.10 -5.75
C ARG A 209 -11.98 -20.44 -6.88
N GLY A 210 -11.92 -19.75 -8.02
CA GLY A 210 -12.72 -20.03 -9.19
C GLY A 210 -13.90 -19.08 -9.44
N ASP A 211 -13.93 -17.92 -8.80
CA ASP A 211 -14.96 -16.91 -9.05
C ASP A 211 -14.96 -16.45 -10.53
N ASP A 212 -13.82 -16.51 -11.20
CA ASP A 212 -13.67 -16.31 -12.65
C ASP A 212 -12.77 -17.42 -13.22
N PRO A 213 -13.29 -18.33 -14.09
CA PRO A 213 -12.52 -19.42 -14.67
C PRO A 213 -11.31 -18.98 -15.50
N ASP A 214 -11.40 -17.84 -16.21
CA ASP A 214 -10.29 -17.31 -16.99
C ASP A 214 -9.15 -16.85 -16.07
N MET A 215 -9.50 -16.22 -14.96
CA MET A 215 -8.52 -15.80 -13.96
C MET A 215 -7.81 -16.99 -13.29
N VAL A 216 -8.50 -18.10 -13.05
CA VAL A 216 -7.85 -19.34 -12.57
C VAL A 216 -6.78 -19.82 -13.56
N LYS A 217 -7.10 -19.79 -14.86
CA LYS A 217 -6.15 -20.16 -15.92
C LYS A 217 -4.97 -19.20 -15.97
N ILE A 218 -5.26 -17.90 -15.99
CA ILE A 218 -4.25 -16.84 -16.01
C ILE A 218 -3.31 -16.95 -14.80
N MET A 219 -3.83 -17.12 -13.59
CA MET A 219 -3.01 -17.25 -12.39
C MET A 219 -2.05 -18.45 -12.47
N LYS A 220 -2.47 -19.54 -13.07
CA LYS A 220 -1.60 -20.69 -13.32
C LYS A 220 -0.50 -20.38 -14.34
N GLU A 221 -0.85 -19.73 -15.44
CA GLU A 221 0.10 -19.34 -16.49
C GLU A 221 1.11 -18.30 -16.00
N GLU A 222 0.66 -17.37 -15.13
CA GLU A 222 1.44 -16.26 -14.59
C GLU A 222 2.17 -16.59 -13.27
N GLU A 223 2.11 -17.81 -12.77
CA GLU A 223 2.72 -18.19 -11.49
C GLU A 223 4.21 -17.87 -11.45
N GLN A 224 4.96 -18.22 -12.51
CA GLN A 224 6.39 -17.95 -12.61
C GLN A 224 6.69 -16.44 -12.69
N TRP A 225 5.86 -15.70 -13.45
CA TRP A 225 5.95 -14.25 -13.49
C TRP A 225 5.73 -13.65 -12.10
N THR A 226 4.76 -14.14 -11.35
CA THR A 226 4.47 -13.65 -10.00
C THR A 226 5.65 -13.90 -9.05
N TYR A 227 6.26 -15.09 -9.09
CA TYR A 227 7.49 -15.35 -8.32
C TYR A 227 8.64 -14.42 -8.72
N ALA A 228 8.82 -14.17 -10.01
CA ALA A 228 9.84 -13.25 -10.50
C ALA A 228 9.61 -11.82 -10.02
N MET A 229 8.35 -11.36 -9.90
CA MET A 229 8.01 -10.05 -9.37
C MET A 229 8.29 -9.94 -7.87
N PHE A 230 7.99 -10.99 -7.09
CA PHE A 230 8.40 -11.05 -5.68
C PHE A 230 9.91 -10.99 -5.53
N ASP A 231 10.64 -11.79 -6.30
CA ASP A 231 12.11 -11.82 -6.26
C ASP A 231 12.71 -10.46 -6.66
N ARG A 232 12.20 -9.84 -7.72
CA ARG A 232 12.60 -8.49 -8.12
C ARG A 232 12.39 -7.48 -6.99
N CYS A 233 11.19 -7.49 -6.38
CA CYS A 233 10.88 -6.61 -5.26
C CYS A 233 11.84 -6.82 -4.07
N VAL A 234 12.05 -8.07 -3.67
CA VAL A 234 12.94 -8.42 -2.55
C VAL A 234 14.36 -7.96 -2.83
N ASN A 235 14.89 -8.18 -4.02
CA ASN A 235 16.24 -7.75 -4.40
C ASN A 235 16.35 -6.22 -4.42
N GLU A 236 15.38 -5.52 -4.97
CA GLU A 236 15.34 -4.06 -4.97
C GLU A 236 15.29 -3.48 -3.54
N GLU A 237 14.49 -4.07 -2.64
CA GLU A 237 14.41 -3.63 -1.25
C GLU A 237 15.66 -3.96 -0.44
N LYS A 238 16.37 -5.06 -0.75
CA LYS A 238 17.69 -5.35 -0.16
C LYS A 238 18.72 -4.31 -0.57
N LEU A 239 18.80 -3.96 -1.85
CA LEU A 239 19.67 -2.90 -2.33
C LEU A 239 19.34 -1.54 -1.71
N TRP A 240 18.04 -1.30 -1.46
CA TRP A 240 17.60 -0.10 -0.75
C TRP A 240 18.05 -0.10 0.70
N ALA A 241 18.00 -1.22 1.39
CA ALA A 241 18.53 -1.35 2.75
C ALA A 241 20.04 -1.04 2.80
N GLU A 242 20.82 -1.57 1.87
CA GLU A 242 22.25 -1.25 1.76
C GLU A 242 22.49 0.25 1.57
N TYR A 243 21.70 0.89 0.71
CA TYR A 243 21.80 2.33 0.47
C TYR A 243 21.43 3.16 1.71
N LEU A 244 20.37 2.78 2.41
CA LEU A 244 19.92 3.48 3.61
C LEU A 244 20.97 3.45 4.72
N PHE A 245 21.65 2.32 4.89
CA PHE A 245 22.59 2.11 5.98
C PHE A 245 24.07 2.22 5.57
N LYS A 246 24.36 2.79 4.37
CA LYS A 246 25.74 2.92 3.85
C LYS A 246 26.68 3.73 4.75
N ASP A 247 26.16 4.71 5.48
CA ASP A 247 26.93 5.63 6.33
C ASP A 247 26.84 5.25 7.82
N GLY A 248 26.06 4.23 8.18
CA GLY A 248 25.91 3.73 9.55
C GLY A 248 24.54 3.18 9.87
N SER A 249 24.46 2.50 10.98
CA SER A 249 23.26 1.81 11.48
C SER A 249 22.54 2.61 12.55
N MET A 250 21.31 2.22 12.84
CA MET A 250 20.55 2.63 14.02
C MET A 250 20.54 1.50 15.07
N ILE A 251 20.37 1.84 16.33
CA ILE A 251 20.15 0.84 17.38
C ILE A 251 18.85 0.08 17.03
N GLY A 252 18.95 -1.25 16.96
CA GLY A 252 17.82 -2.12 16.63
C GLY A 252 17.50 -2.27 15.14
N LEU A 253 18.19 -1.54 14.24
CA LEU A 253 18.00 -1.65 12.81
C LEU A 253 19.30 -1.39 12.03
N ASN A 254 19.64 -2.33 11.15
CA ASN A 254 20.73 -2.23 10.19
C ASN A 254 20.32 -2.88 8.86
N ASP A 255 21.20 -2.79 7.86
CA ASP A 255 21.00 -3.36 6.53
C ASP A 255 20.62 -4.85 6.56
N LYS A 256 21.34 -5.66 7.33
CA LYS A 256 21.13 -7.12 7.43
C LYS A 256 19.79 -7.48 8.05
N LEU A 257 19.43 -6.83 9.15
CA LEU A 257 18.15 -7.06 9.81
C LEU A 257 16.97 -6.63 8.89
N LEU A 258 17.13 -5.51 8.18
CA LEU A 258 16.11 -5.07 7.25
C LEU A 258 15.99 -6.01 6.05
N GLN A 259 17.11 -6.50 5.50
CA GLN A 259 17.09 -7.50 4.42
C GLN A 259 16.41 -8.80 4.85
N GLN A 260 16.67 -9.29 6.06
CA GLN A 260 15.96 -10.46 6.61
C GLN A 260 14.48 -10.18 6.78
N TYR A 261 14.11 -8.98 7.21
CA TYR A 261 12.70 -8.59 7.34
C TYR A 261 11.99 -8.56 6.00
N VAL A 262 12.65 -8.07 4.94
CA VAL A 262 12.13 -8.10 3.56
C VAL A 262 11.78 -9.54 3.14
N GLU A 263 12.68 -10.50 3.35
CA GLU A 263 12.46 -11.91 3.01
C GLU A 263 11.33 -12.53 3.85
N TRP A 264 11.32 -12.23 5.14
CA TRP A 264 10.31 -12.72 6.06
C TRP A 264 8.90 -12.25 5.67
N ILE A 265 8.76 -10.94 5.36
CA ILE A 265 7.46 -10.40 4.97
C ILE A 265 7.03 -10.90 3.58
N ALA A 266 7.96 -11.04 2.64
CA ALA A 266 7.69 -11.60 1.32
C ALA A 266 7.13 -13.02 1.42
N ASN A 267 7.71 -13.88 2.23
CA ASN A 267 7.18 -15.23 2.50
C ASN A 267 5.75 -15.20 3.03
N ARG A 268 5.43 -14.27 3.92
CA ARG A 268 4.06 -14.10 4.46
C ARG A 268 3.08 -13.68 3.37
N ARG A 269 3.49 -12.74 2.49
CA ARG A 269 2.65 -12.25 1.37
C ARG A 269 2.45 -13.33 0.31
N MET A 270 3.49 -14.05 -0.06
CA MET A 270 3.38 -15.22 -0.95
C MET A 270 2.33 -16.20 -0.41
N LYS A 271 2.44 -16.58 0.87
CA LYS A 271 1.49 -17.50 1.49
C LYS A 271 0.05 -16.97 1.48
N SER A 272 -0.14 -15.66 1.72
CA SER A 272 -1.47 -15.03 1.78
C SER A 272 -2.23 -15.06 0.46
N ILE A 273 -1.51 -15.12 -0.67
CA ILE A 273 -2.09 -15.23 -2.02
C ILE A 273 -1.99 -16.64 -2.61
N GLY A 274 -1.56 -17.63 -1.80
CA GLY A 274 -1.55 -19.05 -2.16
C GLY A 274 -0.27 -19.55 -2.84
N LEU A 275 0.79 -18.74 -2.88
CA LEU A 275 2.11 -19.14 -3.32
C LEU A 275 2.89 -19.85 -2.20
N LYS A 276 3.85 -20.68 -2.59
CA LYS A 276 4.78 -21.29 -1.62
C LYS A 276 5.88 -20.29 -1.25
N PRO A 277 6.19 -20.10 0.04
CA PRO A 277 7.34 -19.34 0.47
C PRO A 277 8.65 -19.89 -0.10
N VAL A 278 9.57 -19.01 -0.51
CA VAL A 278 10.83 -19.42 -1.16
C VAL A 278 12.09 -19.00 -0.39
N TYR A 279 11.96 -18.05 0.57
CA TYR A 279 13.11 -17.56 1.34
C TYR A 279 13.29 -18.41 2.60
N ASP A 280 14.56 -18.68 2.97
CA ASP A 280 14.93 -19.52 4.12
C ASP A 280 14.86 -18.75 5.45
N ILE A 281 13.67 -18.23 5.76
CA ILE A 281 13.42 -17.58 7.05
C ILE A 281 12.15 -18.20 7.68
N PRO A 282 12.28 -18.73 8.91
CA PRO A 282 11.13 -19.33 9.60
C PRO A 282 10.01 -18.31 9.85
N ALA A 283 8.77 -18.67 9.56
CA ALA A 283 7.59 -17.79 9.72
C ALA A 283 7.41 -17.24 11.15
N LYS A 284 7.91 -17.96 12.16
CA LYS A 284 7.83 -17.58 13.59
C LYS A 284 8.90 -16.55 14.00
N ASN A 285 9.94 -16.39 13.21
CA ASN A 285 11.10 -15.57 13.56
C ASN A 285 11.02 -14.22 12.82
N ASN A 286 10.15 -13.32 13.30
CA ASN A 286 10.18 -11.95 12.80
C ASN A 286 11.54 -11.31 13.15
N PRO A 287 12.36 -10.90 12.15
CA PRO A 287 13.66 -10.26 12.43
C PRO A 287 13.54 -8.91 13.15
N LEU A 288 12.39 -8.26 13.03
CA LEU A 288 12.06 -6.96 13.64
C LEU A 288 10.77 -7.07 14.47
N PRO A 289 10.78 -7.81 15.60
CA PRO A 289 9.55 -8.14 16.34
C PRO A 289 8.83 -6.89 16.90
N TRP A 290 9.56 -5.82 17.15
CA TRP A 290 9.02 -4.54 17.59
C TRP A 290 8.13 -3.86 16.53
N THR A 291 8.21 -4.22 15.26
CA THR A 291 7.33 -3.67 14.22
C THR A 291 5.88 -4.07 14.41
N GLU A 292 5.61 -5.18 15.08
CA GLU A 292 4.26 -5.72 15.22
C GLU A 292 3.32 -4.78 15.99
N HIS A 293 3.81 -4.10 17.02
CA HIS A 293 2.95 -3.19 17.78
C HIS A 293 2.64 -1.88 17.03
N TRP A 294 3.55 -1.44 16.15
CA TRP A 294 3.32 -0.27 15.30
C TRP A 294 2.32 -0.52 14.18
N ILE A 295 2.31 -1.73 13.64
CA ILE A 295 1.44 -2.14 12.54
C ILE A 295 0.07 -2.62 13.05
N SER A 296 0.01 -3.09 14.30
CA SER A 296 -1.22 -3.59 14.89
C SER A 296 -2.23 -2.47 15.09
N SER A 297 -3.47 -2.70 14.64
CA SER A 297 -4.59 -1.83 14.97
C SER A 297 -5.04 -1.95 16.44
N LYS A 298 -4.51 -2.92 17.19
CA LYS A 298 -4.80 -3.08 18.62
C LYS A 298 -4.01 -2.05 19.42
N GLY A 299 -4.70 -1.16 20.14
CA GLY A 299 -4.09 -0.19 21.04
C GLY A 299 -3.53 1.05 20.34
N LEU A 300 -3.75 1.26 19.05
CA LEU A 300 -3.60 2.59 18.47
C LEU A 300 -4.58 3.51 19.19
N GLN A 301 -4.04 4.46 19.94
CA GLN A 301 -4.83 5.55 20.46
C GLN A 301 -5.32 6.34 19.24
N VAL A 302 -6.54 6.14 18.90
CA VAL A 302 -7.28 6.86 17.89
C VAL A 302 -7.31 8.33 18.29
N ALA A 303 -7.46 9.23 17.36
CA ALA A 303 -7.63 10.65 17.62
C ALA A 303 -8.65 10.87 18.76
N PRO A 304 -8.56 11.97 19.54
CA PRO A 304 -9.49 12.22 20.66
C PRO A 304 -10.97 12.05 20.30
N GLN A 305 -11.33 12.29 19.04
CA GLN A 305 -12.68 12.07 18.52
C GLN A 305 -13.01 10.59 18.23
N GLU A 306 -12.04 9.71 18.26
CA GLU A 306 -12.17 8.27 18.07
C GLU A 306 -11.85 7.51 19.38
N THR A 307 -11.49 8.20 20.49
CA THR A 307 -11.58 7.57 21.81
C THR A 307 -13.02 7.16 21.99
N GLU A 308 -13.26 5.89 22.29
CA GLU A 308 -14.58 5.42 22.72
C GLU A 308 -15.11 6.43 23.73
N VAL A 309 -16.10 7.22 23.30
CA VAL A 309 -16.90 7.95 24.23
C VAL A 309 -17.66 6.85 24.96
N GLU A 310 -17.31 6.57 26.21
CA GLU A 310 -18.01 5.56 27.04
C GLU A 310 -19.52 5.79 27.09
N SER A 311 -19.98 6.96 26.65
CA SER A 311 -21.37 7.33 26.48
C SER A 311 -21.98 6.94 25.11
N TYR A 312 -21.20 6.38 24.16
CA TYR A 312 -21.76 5.83 22.93
C TYR A 312 -22.35 4.45 23.26
N ILE A 313 -23.57 4.43 23.66
CA ILE A 313 -24.36 3.20 23.80
C ILE A 313 -24.53 2.66 22.38
N VAL A 314 -23.69 1.68 22.02
CA VAL A 314 -23.89 0.89 20.80
C VAL A 314 -25.26 0.20 20.93
N GLY A 315 -26.20 0.62 20.11
CA GLY A 315 -27.58 0.16 20.17
C GLY A 315 -28.59 1.19 20.74
N GLY A 316 -28.12 2.40 21.13
CA GLY A 316 -28.99 3.50 21.57
C GLY A 316 -29.66 4.27 20.43
N ILE A 317 -29.45 3.88 19.17
CA ILE A 317 -30.26 4.40 18.06
C ILE A 317 -31.67 3.83 18.25
N LYS A 318 -32.58 4.66 18.71
CA LYS A 318 -34.01 4.36 18.59
C LYS A 318 -34.30 4.15 17.11
N GLN A 319 -34.53 2.93 16.75
CA GLN A 319 -34.96 2.59 15.41
C GLN A 319 -36.45 3.00 15.34
N ASP A 320 -36.71 4.21 14.85
CA ASP A 320 -38.07 4.76 14.69
C ASP A 320 -38.79 4.07 13.52
N VAL A 321 -38.07 3.33 12.70
CA VAL A 321 -38.62 2.57 11.57
C VAL A 321 -39.05 1.18 12.06
N LYS A 322 -40.33 0.96 12.12
CA LYS A 322 -40.94 -0.36 12.36
C LYS A 322 -41.20 -1.03 11.00
N GLN A 323 -41.38 -2.37 11.01
CA GLN A 323 -41.62 -3.14 9.80
C GLN A 323 -42.85 -2.65 8.97
N ASP A 324 -43.75 -1.93 9.58
CA ASP A 324 -45.00 -1.39 9.00
C ASP A 324 -44.96 0.13 8.69
N THR A 325 -43.81 0.79 9.02
CA THR A 325 -43.69 2.26 8.84
C THR A 325 -43.97 2.72 7.40
N PHE A 326 -43.67 1.87 6.42
CA PHE A 326 -43.92 2.15 5.00
C PHE A 326 -45.04 1.33 4.37
N ALA A 327 -45.85 0.63 5.17
CA ALA A 327 -46.93 -0.22 4.67
C ALA A 327 -48.00 0.52 3.88
N GLY A 328 -48.09 1.85 3.99
CA GLY A 328 -48.99 2.73 3.26
C GLY A 328 -48.39 3.38 2.00
N PHE A 329 -47.08 3.22 1.75
CA PHE A 329 -46.45 3.72 0.54
C PHE A 329 -46.65 2.72 -0.61
N LYS A 330 -47.49 3.08 -1.57
CA LYS A 330 -47.53 2.43 -2.89
C LYS A 330 -46.56 3.16 -3.80
N LEU A 331 -45.52 2.47 -4.25
CA LEU A 331 -44.70 2.87 -5.37
C LEU A 331 -45.49 2.73 -6.66
#